data_694016e0d05bccec8aa544029a9a9e1d
#
_entry.id   694016e0d05bccec8aa544029a9a9e1d
#
_cell.length_a   1.000
_cell.length_b   1.000
_cell.length_c   1.000
_cell.angle_alpha   90.00
_cell.angle_beta   90.00
_cell.angle_gamma   90.00
#
_symmetry.space_group_name_H-M   'P 1'
#
loop_
_entity.id
_entity.type
_entity.pdbx_description
1 polymer ?
#
loop_
_entity_poly.entity_id
_entity_poly.type
_entity_poly.pdbx_seq_one_letter_code
_entity_poly.pdbx_strand_id
1 'polypeptide(L)'
;RWIVLQGTEDITGKPIQVVFPRHRTEEEGTRYAVKAVEILSAIETEPLQLTLQSVINYDRDMLYIRNTETSQSWAISLNLAVGQVQNLKRTIEYSACSEKEAKPYFISSLPVAKTTIRDFLFGHTFAGSFGFTIESPRLPDPPKFIQQRLPLNDDDTPPQVDIPFVRRVIERIARGLNFAKQAESKRSHQILIDEYASGFNSNMCSAVVGISQNKRASVEYRIKWSPKIKTGDDVAQHEPIQLSANGYDILEYAAKELKSTKPEHIKFVGHIRALTASDNPYKLGTRRAVVIRGVIPEIKRVADVIVELDRDDYTKATEAHIGWQNIQISGVLSRSGTAWRLIDVRDFKVL
;
A
#
# COMPACT_ATOMS: atom_id res chain seq x y z
N ARG A 1 -20.44 39.33 -14.77
CA ARG A 1 -19.41 38.46 -15.46
C ARG A 1 -19.74 37.03 -15.20
N TRP A 2 -19.55 36.18 -16.20
CA TRP A 2 -19.76 34.72 -16.12
C TRP A 2 -18.44 34.03 -15.97
N ILE A 3 -18.42 32.92 -15.24
CA ILE A 3 -17.30 31.96 -15.20
C ILE A 3 -17.74 30.80 -16.07
N VAL A 4 -16.95 30.49 -17.08
CA VAL A 4 -17.18 29.33 -17.96
C VAL A 4 -16.10 28.32 -17.66
N LEU A 5 -16.51 27.14 -17.19
CA LEU A 5 -15.62 25.99 -17.07
C LEU A 5 -15.79 25.18 -18.35
N GLN A 6 -14.69 24.93 -19.03
CA GLN A 6 -14.65 24.10 -20.24
C GLN A 6 -13.67 22.96 -19.99
N GLY A 7 -14.12 21.76 -20.20
CA GLY A 7 -13.31 20.57 -19.89
C GLY A 7 -13.59 19.41 -20.82
N THR A 8 -14.39 18.48 -20.40
CA THR A 8 -14.66 17.21 -21.07
C THR A 8 -15.53 17.41 -22.33
N GLU A 9 -15.32 16.58 -23.35
CA GLU A 9 -16.17 16.51 -24.53
C GLU A 9 -17.36 15.58 -24.24
N ASP A 10 -18.52 15.91 -24.83
CA ASP A 10 -19.67 15.01 -24.85
C ASP A 10 -19.48 13.85 -25.84
N ILE A 11 -20.43 12.92 -25.89
CA ILE A 11 -20.41 11.78 -26.82
C ILE A 11 -20.35 12.20 -28.31
N THR A 12 -20.56 13.48 -28.61
CA THR A 12 -20.50 14.04 -29.98
C THR A 12 -19.19 14.80 -30.25
N GLY A 13 -18.24 14.81 -29.29
CA GLY A 13 -16.98 15.55 -29.39
C GLY A 13 -17.12 17.06 -29.14
N LYS A 14 -18.25 17.51 -28.57
CA LYS A 14 -18.44 18.92 -28.24
C LYS A 14 -18.02 19.18 -26.79
N PRO A 15 -17.29 20.29 -26.53
CA PRO A 15 -16.88 20.64 -25.19
C PRO A 15 -18.09 20.93 -24.30
N ILE A 16 -18.14 20.27 -23.14
CA ILE A 16 -19.13 20.56 -22.11
C ILE A 16 -18.76 21.85 -21.43
N GLN A 17 -19.68 22.80 -21.40
CA GLN A 17 -19.52 24.10 -20.76
C GLN A 17 -20.44 24.22 -19.56
N VAL A 18 -19.87 24.49 -18.39
CA VAL A 18 -20.64 24.83 -17.19
C VAL A 18 -20.46 26.32 -16.91
N VAL A 19 -21.55 27.04 -16.92
CA VAL A 19 -21.56 28.51 -16.84
C VAL A 19 -22.09 28.95 -15.48
N PHE A 20 -21.32 29.75 -14.76
CA PHE A 20 -21.71 30.33 -13.48
C PHE A 20 -21.75 31.85 -13.53
N PRO A 21 -22.72 32.48 -12.88
CA PRO A 21 -22.69 33.94 -12.67
C PRO A 21 -21.60 34.26 -11.63
N ARG A 22 -20.84 35.30 -11.93
CA ARG A 22 -19.81 35.77 -11.00
C ARG A 22 -20.47 36.69 -9.97
N HIS A 23 -20.74 36.19 -8.80
CA HIS A 23 -21.23 36.84 -7.57
C HIS A 23 -22.48 37.71 -7.65
N ARG A 24 -23.48 37.42 -6.84
CA ARG A 24 -24.47 38.40 -6.40
C ARG A 24 -24.72 38.29 -4.89
N THR A 25 -25.04 37.13 -4.41
CA THR A 25 -25.27 36.87 -2.99
C THR A 25 -24.69 35.49 -2.61
N GLU A 26 -24.48 35.24 -1.34
CA GLU A 26 -24.04 33.94 -0.83
C GLU A 26 -25.05 32.84 -1.14
N GLU A 27 -26.33 33.13 -1.05
CA GLU A 27 -27.43 32.21 -1.35
C GLU A 27 -27.49 31.83 -2.84
N GLU A 28 -27.33 32.81 -3.74
CA GLU A 28 -27.23 32.55 -5.18
C GLU A 28 -25.97 31.70 -5.49
N GLY A 29 -24.83 32.02 -4.87
CA GLY A 29 -23.58 31.28 -5.02
C GLY A 29 -23.76 29.81 -4.63
N THR A 30 -24.38 29.54 -3.50
CA THR A 30 -24.68 28.17 -3.01
C THR A 30 -25.58 27.41 -3.98
N ARG A 31 -26.67 28.06 -4.46
CA ARG A 31 -27.59 27.43 -5.42
C ARG A 31 -26.90 27.03 -6.73
N TYR A 32 -26.02 27.88 -7.25
CA TYR A 32 -25.27 27.58 -8.47
C TYR A 32 -24.20 26.53 -8.24
N ALA A 33 -23.55 26.51 -7.08
CA ALA A 33 -22.59 25.46 -6.72
C ALA A 33 -23.28 24.09 -6.67
N VAL A 34 -24.45 23.98 -6.05
CA VAL A 34 -25.23 22.72 -6.02
C VAL A 34 -25.56 22.28 -7.45
N LYS A 35 -26.09 23.17 -8.30
CA LYS A 35 -26.38 22.81 -9.70
C LYS A 35 -25.14 22.36 -10.47
N ALA A 36 -23.98 22.94 -10.21
CA ALA A 36 -22.76 22.54 -10.85
C ALA A 36 -22.36 21.11 -10.46
N VAL A 37 -22.47 20.79 -9.17
CA VAL A 37 -22.18 19.43 -8.68
C VAL A 37 -23.17 18.41 -9.26
N GLU A 38 -24.46 18.78 -9.40
CA GLU A 38 -25.48 17.95 -10.07
C GLU A 38 -25.12 17.68 -11.54
N ILE A 39 -24.69 18.71 -12.28
CA ILE A 39 -24.25 18.56 -13.67
C ILE A 39 -23.00 17.67 -13.75
N LEU A 40 -21.99 17.90 -12.90
CA LEU A 40 -20.79 17.07 -12.85
C LEU A 40 -21.12 15.61 -12.51
N SER A 41 -22.03 15.40 -11.55
CA SER A 41 -22.52 14.07 -11.18
C SER A 41 -23.17 13.34 -12.36
N ALA A 42 -23.96 14.07 -13.18
CA ALA A 42 -24.59 13.52 -14.37
C ALA A 42 -23.58 13.21 -15.50
N ILE A 43 -22.57 14.05 -15.68
CA ILE A 43 -21.49 13.85 -16.66
C ILE A 43 -20.65 12.62 -16.28
N GLU A 44 -20.27 12.52 -15.01
CA GLU A 44 -19.44 11.43 -14.48
C GLU A 44 -20.23 10.13 -14.26
N THR A 45 -21.57 10.17 -14.45
CA THR A 45 -22.46 9.03 -14.15
C THR A 45 -22.28 8.48 -12.73
N GLU A 46 -22.02 9.36 -11.77
CA GLU A 46 -21.75 9.04 -10.38
C GLU A 46 -22.82 9.57 -9.42
N PRO A 47 -22.99 8.97 -8.25
CA PRO A 47 -23.83 9.53 -7.20
C PRO A 47 -23.38 10.93 -6.79
N LEU A 48 -24.33 11.86 -6.67
CA LEU A 48 -24.09 13.26 -6.30
C LEU A 48 -23.19 13.42 -5.07
N GLN A 49 -23.36 12.54 -4.08
CA GLN A 49 -22.56 12.55 -2.85
C GLN A 49 -21.06 12.29 -3.12
N LEU A 50 -20.73 11.38 -4.03
CA LEU A 50 -19.33 11.09 -4.39
C LEU A 50 -18.71 12.24 -5.17
N THR A 51 -19.46 12.84 -6.08
CA THR A 51 -19.03 14.05 -6.82
C THR A 51 -18.80 15.22 -5.86
N LEU A 52 -19.71 15.44 -4.91
CA LEU A 52 -19.56 16.48 -3.89
C LEU A 52 -18.31 16.27 -3.03
N GLN A 53 -18.06 15.03 -2.59
CA GLN A 53 -16.85 14.69 -1.84
C GLN A 53 -15.58 14.97 -2.65
N SER A 54 -15.57 14.66 -3.95
CA SER A 54 -14.44 14.93 -4.84
C SER A 54 -14.17 16.42 -5.00
N VAL A 55 -15.22 17.22 -5.07
CA VAL A 55 -15.10 18.69 -5.18
C VAL A 55 -14.58 19.30 -3.87
N ILE A 56 -15.08 18.84 -2.71
CA ILE A 56 -14.65 19.34 -1.40
C ILE A 56 -13.20 18.93 -1.11
N ASN A 57 -12.84 17.72 -1.48
CA ASN A 57 -11.50 17.13 -1.25
C ASN A 57 -10.64 17.16 -2.51
N TYR A 58 -10.78 18.19 -3.35
CA TYR A 58 -10.06 18.30 -4.63
C TYR A 58 -8.52 18.21 -4.49
N ASP A 59 -7.99 18.46 -3.31
CA ASP A 59 -6.58 18.43 -2.99
C ASP A 59 -6.12 17.07 -2.41
N ARG A 60 -6.97 16.03 -2.48
CA ARG A 60 -6.68 14.67 -1.99
C ARG A 60 -6.95 13.64 -3.08
N ASP A 61 -6.17 12.59 -3.10
CA ASP A 61 -6.52 11.38 -3.82
C ASP A 61 -7.47 10.54 -2.96
N MET A 62 -8.49 9.95 -3.58
CA MET A 62 -9.50 9.19 -2.86
C MET A 62 -9.60 7.78 -3.42
N LEU A 63 -9.46 6.78 -2.54
CA LEU A 63 -9.67 5.37 -2.86
C LEU A 63 -11.05 4.95 -2.35
N TYR A 64 -11.96 4.64 -3.27
CA TYR A 64 -13.30 4.12 -3.00
C TYR A 64 -13.28 2.61 -3.02
N ILE A 65 -13.93 2.00 -2.02
CA ILE A 65 -14.12 0.56 -1.91
C ILE A 65 -15.59 0.29 -1.70
N ARG A 66 -16.15 -0.59 -2.50
CA ARG A 66 -17.56 -0.92 -2.49
C ARG A 66 -17.77 -2.42 -2.54
N ASN A 67 -18.63 -2.94 -1.64
CA ASN A 67 -19.08 -4.33 -1.69
C ASN A 67 -20.28 -4.43 -2.64
N THR A 68 -20.13 -5.14 -3.74
CA THR A 68 -21.17 -5.22 -4.78
C THR A 68 -22.26 -6.25 -4.48
N GLU A 69 -21.95 -7.27 -3.68
CA GLU A 69 -22.93 -8.31 -3.31
C GLU A 69 -23.98 -7.85 -2.26
N THR A 70 -23.70 -6.75 -1.56
CA THR A 70 -24.59 -6.21 -0.53
C THR A 70 -25.55 -5.15 -1.07
N SER A 71 -25.85 -5.16 -2.36
CA SER A 71 -26.64 -4.12 -3.05
C SER A 71 -28.04 -3.90 -2.46
N GLN A 72 -28.56 -4.84 -1.65
CA GLN A 72 -29.84 -4.71 -0.94
C GLN A 72 -29.69 -4.47 0.57
N SER A 73 -28.48 -4.50 1.12
CA SER A 73 -28.23 -4.33 2.55
C SER A 73 -27.47 -3.03 2.82
N TRP A 74 -28.02 -2.21 3.72
CA TRP A 74 -27.40 -0.99 4.22
C TRP A 74 -26.27 -1.27 5.23
N ALA A 75 -26.07 -2.54 5.61
CA ALA A 75 -25.14 -2.95 6.63
C ALA A 75 -24.37 -4.21 6.22
N ILE A 76 -23.13 -4.30 6.68
CA ILE A 76 -22.32 -5.51 6.63
C ILE A 76 -21.98 -5.97 8.04
N SER A 77 -21.53 -7.22 8.18
CA SER A 77 -21.10 -7.68 9.50
C SER A 77 -19.92 -6.87 10.02
N LEU A 78 -19.88 -6.63 11.33
CA LEU A 78 -18.78 -5.88 11.96
C LEU A 78 -17.41 -6.52 11.66
N ASN A 79 -17.33 -7.85 11.66
CA ASN A 79 -16.10 -8.58 11.34
C ASN A 79 -15.64 -8.29 9.88
N LEU A 80 -16.59 -8.23 8.94
CA LEU A 80 -16.29 -7.86 7.55
C LEU A 80 -15.74 -6.44 7.47
N ALA A 81 -16.40 -5.48 8.09
CA ALA A 81 -15.97 -4.08 8.11
C ALA A 81 -14.56 -3.93 8.70
N VAL A 82 -14.32 -4.49 9.88
CA VAL A 82 -13.00 -4.43 10.54
C VAL A 82 -11.93 -5.09 9.68
N GLY A 83 -12.20 -6.27 9.11
CA GLY A 83 -11.26 -6.98 8.25
C GLY A 83 -10.90 -6.19 7.00
N GLN A 84 -11.87 -5.55 6.35
CA GLN A 84 -11.64 -4.72 5.17
C GLN A 84 -10.79 -3.50 5.48
N VAL A 85 -11.12 -2.76 6.54
CA VAL A 85 -10.36 -1.57 6.96
C VAL A 85 -8.93 -1.95 7.35
N GLN A 86 -8.73 -3.03 8.09
CA GLN A 86 -7.40 -3.49 8.47
C GLN A 86 -6.54 -3.90 7.26
N ASN A 87 -7.11 -4.64 6.32
CA ASN A 87 -6.38 -5.08 5.14
C ASN A 87 -6.11 -3.92 4.17
N LEU A 88 -7.02 -2.96 4.06
CA LEU A 88 -6.78 -1.75 3.30
C LEU A 88 -5.65 -0.91 3.91
N LYS A 89 -5.66 -0.73 5.23
CA LYS A 89 -4.54 -0.10 5.94
C LYS A 89 -3.21 -0.79 5.61
N ARG A 90 -3.19 -2.14 5.63
CA ARG A 90 -2.00 -2.93 5.26
C ARG A 90 -1.59 -2.71 3.80
N THR A 91 -2.55 -2.62 2.88
CA THR A 91 -2.25 -2.32 1.47
C THR A 91 -1.51 -0.99 1.33
N ILE A 92 -1.98 0.06 1.99
CA ILE A 92 -1.33 1.39 1.99
C ILE A 92 0.05 1.34 2.68
N GLU A 93 0.15 0.68 3.84
CA GLU A 93 1.42 0.53 4.56
C GLU A 93 2.49 -0.17 3.70
N TYR A 94 2.15 -1.28 3.05
CA TYR A 94 3.12 -2.02 2.24
C TYR A 94 3.35 -1.39 0.87
N SER A 95 2.42 -0.60 0.36
CA SER A 95 2.67 0.29 -0.78
C SER A 95 3.75 1.33 -0.43
N ALA A 96 3.63 1.99 0.71
CA ALA A 96 4.65 2.94 1.19
C ALA A 96 6.01 2.27 1.45
N CYS A 97 6.02 1.01 1.91
CA CYS A 97 7.25 0.24 2.01
C CYS A 97 7.92 0.05 0.65
N SER A 98 7.15 -0.37 -0.36
CA SER A 98 7.67 -0.61 -1.71
C SER A 98 8.10 0.67 -2.43
N GLU A 99 7.46 1.80 -2.15
CA GLU A 99 7.92 3.11 -2.66
C GLU A 99 9.28 3.53 -2.06
N LYS A 100 9.62 3.03 -0.90
CA LYS A 100 10.93 3.26 -0.27
C LYS A 100 11.97 2.25 -0.71
N GLU A 101 11.58 0.97 -0.79
CA GLU A 101 12.44 -0.16 -1.13
C GLU A 101 11.64 -1.17 -1.96
N ALA A 102 12.02 -1.39 -3.21
CA ALA A 102 11.34 -2.35 -4.08
C ALA A 102 11.71 -3.79 -3.71
N LYS A 103 10.99 -4.36 -2.73
CA LYS A 103 11.16 -5.76 -2.28
C LYS A 103 9.92 -6.60 -2.59
N PRO A 104 10.09 -7.88 -2.99
CA PRO A 104 8.96 -8.77 -3.28
C PRO A 104 8.15 -9.10 -2.02
N TYR A 105 8.78 -9.05 -0.83
CA TYR A 105 8.15 -9.32 0.45
C TYR A 105 8.81 -8.53 1.58
N PHE A 106 8.01 -8.09 2.55
CA PHE A 106 8.46 -7.45 3.78
C PHE A 106 8.07 -8.31 4.99
N ILE A 107 9.02 -8.59 5.86
CA ILE A 107 8.78 -9.30 7.12
C ILE A 107 7.96 -8.42 8.08
N SER A 108 8.21 -7.11 8.06
CA SER A 108 7.43 -6.09 8.80
C SER A 108 7.40 -4.77 8.04
N SER A 109 6.40 -3.92 8.34
CA SER A 109 6.32 -2.60 7.74
C SER A 109 7.47 -1.69 8.19
N LEU A 110 8.00 -0.91 7.26
CA LEU A 110 9.06 0.07 7.51
C LEU A 110 8.55 1.26 8.35
N PRO A 111 9.44 1.98 9.06
CA PRO A 111 9.04 3.17 9.83
C PRO A 111 8.33 4.23 8.99
N VAL A 112 8.78 4.47 7.75
CA VAL A 112 8.15 5.41 6.82
C VAL A 112 6.68 5.08 6.56
N ALA A 113 6.33 3.81 6.40
CA ALA A 113 4.96 3.39 6.18
C ALA A 113 4.06 3.71 7.37
N LYS A 114 4.56 3.51 8.59
CA LYS A 114 3.84 3.83 9.83
C LYS A 114 3.59 5.33 9.99
N THR A 115 4.53 6.16 9.55
CA THR A 115 4.36 7.62 9.54
C THR A 115 3.35 8.01 8.48
N THR A 116 3.49 7.49 7.25
CA THR A 116 2.62 7.81 6.13
C THR A 116 1.15 7.49 6.41
N ILE A 117 0.85 6.32 6.98
CA ILE A 117 -0.55 5.90 7.22
C ILE A 117 -1.29 6.78 8.24
N ARG A 118 -0.59 7.47 9.14
CA ARG A 118 -1.22 8.33 10.16
C ARG A 118 -2.03 9.48 9.56
N ASP A 119 -1.61 9.95 8.38
CA ASP A 119 -2.17 11.12 7.74
C ASP A 119 -3.29 10.78 6.74
N PHE A 120 -3.53 9.47 6.50
CA PHE A 120 -4.68 8.99 5.74
C PHE A 120 -5.94 9.05 6.59
N LEU A 121 -7.03 9.50 5.98
CA LEU A 121 -8.31 9.63 6.64
C LEU A 121 -9.28 8.55 6.17
N PHE A 122 -10.09 8.07 7.10
CA PHE A 122 -11.26 7.25 6.79
C PHE A 122 -12.42 8.19 6.53
N GLY A 123 -12.88 8.24 5.29
CA GLY A 123 -13.94 9.12 4.85
C GLY A 123 -15.35 8.54 5.08
N HIS A 124 -16.33 9.23 4.51
CA HIS A 124 -17.73 8.83 4.67
C HIS A 124 -18.05 7.51 3.98
N THR A 125 -18.96 6.75 4.58
CA THR A 125 -19.67 5.66 3.90
C THR A 125 -20.73 6.25 2.97
N PHE A 126 -21.03 5.57 1.87
CA PHE A 126 -22.02 6.02 0.90
C PHE A 126 -23.15 5.01 0.71
N ALA A 127 -24.34 5.54 0.42
CA ALA A 127 -25.57 4.76 0.28
C ALA A 127 -25.63 3.97 -1.03
N GLY A 128 -26.38 2.86 -1.05
CA GLY A 128 -26.67 2.05 -2.24
C GLY A 128 -25.99 0.67 -2.22
N SER A 129 -24.91 0.52 -1.53
CA SER A 129 -24.21 -0.68 -1.12
C SER A 129 -23.22 -0.27 -0.05
N PHE A 130 -22.79 -1.17 0.82
CA PHE A 130 -21.79 -0.79 1.81
C PHE A 130 -20.47 -0.47 1.13
N GLY A 131 -20.12 0.81 1.12
CA GLY A 131 -18.86 1.31 0.61
C GLY A 131 -18.28 2.39 1.52
N PHE A 132 -16.99 2.60 1.42
CA PHE A 132 -16.28 3.62 2.18
C PHE A 132 -15.13 4.20 1.36
N THR A 133 -14.67 5.36 1.81
CA THR A 133 -13.61 6.12 1.14
C THR A 133 -12.39 6.18 2.06
N ILE A 134 -11.22 6.07 1.47
CA ILE A 134 -9.96 6.47 2.12
C ILE A 134 -9.43 7.68 1.38
N GLU A 135 -9.12 8.72 2.14
CA GLU A 135 -8.58 9.97 1.62
C GLU A 135 -7.08 10.06 1.92
N SER A 136 -6.29 10.39 0.91
CA SER A 136 -4.87 10.68 1.11
C SER A 136 -4.67 11.94 1.96
N PRO A 137 -3.49 12.18 2.53
CA PRO A 137 -3.10 13.51 2.97
C PRO A 137 -3.26 14.54 1.86
N ARG A 138 -3.43 15.81 2.24
CA ARG A 138 -3.52 16.91 1.26
C ARG A 138 -2.26 16.98 0.42
N LEU A 139 -2.44 17.05 -0.88
CA LEU A 139 -1.35 17.24 -1.81
C LEU A 139 -0.92 18.71 -1.82
N PRO A 140 0.37 19.00 -1.90
CA PRO A 140 0.87 20.35 -1.98
C PRO A 140 0.35 21.05 -3.24
N ASP A 141 0.21 22.37 -3.17
CA ASP A 141 -0.06 23.13 -4.37
C ASP A 141 1.11 22.99 -5.36
N PRO A 142 0.83 22.85 -6.65
CA PRO A 142 1.90 22.86 -7.63
C PRO A 142 2.67 24.19 -7.49
N PRO A 143 4.00 24.17 -7.66
CA PRO A 143 4.80 25.39 -7.56
C PRO A 143 4.23 26.45 -8.47
N LYS A 144 3.91 27.62 -7.92
CA LYS A 144 3.24 28.73 -8.63
C LYS A 144 4.05 29.29 -9.82
N PHE A 145 5.29 28.94 -9.91
CA PHE A 145 6.20 29.34 -10.99
C PHE A 145 7.06 28.14 -11.40
N ILE A 146 6.56 27.32 -12.30
CA ILE A 146 7.47 26.80 -13.30
C ILE A 146 7.73 27.99 -14.21
N GLN A 147 8.81 28.75 -13.98
CA GLN A 147 9.34 29.58 -15.06
C GLN A 147 9.57 28.60 -16.21
N GLN A 148 8.74 28.67 -17.23
CA GLN A 148 9.06 28.09 -18.52
C GLN A 148 10.35 28.80 -18.93
N ARG A 149 11.48 28.21 -18.58
CA ARG A 149 12.71 28.51 -19.31
C ARG A 149 12.37 28.12 -20.73
N LEU A 150 12.29 29.13 -21.60
CA LEU A 150 12.29 28.87 -23.04
C LEU A 150 13.49 27.94 -23.29
N PRO A 151 13.27 26.79 -23.90
CA PRO A 151 14.37 25.88 -24.22
C PRO A 151 15.35 26.64 -25.09
N LEU A 152 16.50 26.95 -24.51
CA LEU A 152 17.57 27.64 -25.22
C LEU A 152 18.49 26.65 -25.97
N ASN A 153 18.34 25.35 -25.67
CA ASN A 153 19.04 24.26 -26.36
C ASN A 153 18.12 23.03 -26.40
N ASP A 154 18.24 22.21 -27.43
CA ASP A 154 17.46 20.97 -27.66
C ASP A 154 17.64 19.88 -26.58
N ASP A 155 18.60 20.06 -25.65
CA ASP A 155 18.90 19.13 -24.54
C ASP A 155 18.22 19.51 -23.20
N ASP A 156 17.43 20.58 -23.13
CA ASP A 156 16.72 20.95 -21.90
C ASP A 156 15.53 20.02 -21.66
N THR A 157 15.78 18.94 -20.94
CA THR A 157 14.74 18.08 -20.39
C THR A 157 13.81 18.92 -19.48
N PRO A 158 12.48 18.94 -19.69
CA PRO A 158 11.58 19.72 -18.86
C PRO A 158 11.77 19.33 -17.39
N PRO A 159 11.72 20.28 -16.44
CA PRO A 159 11.92 20.01 -15.03
C PRO A 159 10.93 18.93 -14.58
N GLN A 160 11.47 17.80 -14.14
CA GLN A 160 10.68 16.68 -13.64
C GLN A 160 10.00 17.15 -12.37
N VAL A 161 8.67 17.29 -12.40
CA VAL A 161 7.87 17.62 -11.21
C VAL A 161 8.01 16.45 -10.26
N ASP A 162 8.60 16.70 -9.08
CA ASP A 162 8.74 15.66 -8.07
C ASP A 162 7.35 15.25 -7.54
N ILE A 163 6.93 14.04 -7.88
CA ILE A 163 5.63 13.51 -7.47
C ILE A 163 5.68 13.25 -5.96
N PRO A 164 4.77 13.83 -5.15
CA PRO A 164 4.75 13.63 -3.71
C PRO A 164 4.71 12.15 -3.33
N PHE A 165 5.44 11.78 -2.28
CA PHE A 165 5.54 10.39 -1.83
C PHE A 165 4.18 9.72 -1.63
N VAL A 166 3.22 10.45 -1.03
CA VAL A 166 1.87 9.95 -0.78
C VAL A 166 1.14 9.64 -2.11
N ARG A 167 1.32 10.49 -3.12
CA ARG A 167 0.76 10.28 -4.47
C ARG A 167 1.33 9.00 -5.08
N ARG A 168 2.65 8.78 -5.03
CA ARG A 168 3.28 7.54 -5.51
C ARG A 168 2.75 6.30 -4.81
N VAL A 169 2.45 6.40 -3.49
CA VAL A 169 1.84 5.30 -2.73
C VAL A 169 0.48 4.90 -3.32
N ILE A 170 -0.38 5.87 -3.66
CA ILE A 170 -1.69 5.58 -4.27
C ILE A 170 -1.54 5.09 -5.72
N GLU A 171 -0.63 5.70 -6.51
CA GLU A 171 -0.34 5.26 -7.88
C GLU A 171 0.13 3.81 -7.94
N ARG A 172 0.96 3.38 -6.97
CA ARG A 172 1.36 1.96 -6.85
C ARG A 172 0.16 1.06 -6.61
N ILE A 173 -0.79 1.47 -5.76
CA ILE A 173 -2.02 0.70 -5.53
C ILE A 173 -2.82 0.60 -6.83
N ALA A 174 -2.95 1.69 -7.58
CA ALA A 174 -3.63 1.70 -8.87
C ALA A 174 -2.98 0.74 -9.88
N ARG A 175 -1.64 0.83 -10.05
CA ARG A 175 -0.89 -0.08 -10.93
C ARG A 175 -1.07 -1.54 -10.52
N GLY A 176 -0.96 -1.82 -9.23
CA GLY A 176 -1.14 -3.18 -8.71
C GLY A 176 -2.54 -3.74 -8.98
N LEU A 177 -3.59 -2.92 -8.84
CA LEU A 177 -4.95 -3.29 -9.21
C LEU A 177 -5.10 -3.52 -10.73
N ASN A 178 -4.50 -2.66 -11.56
CA ASN A 178 -4.48 -2.83 -13.02
C ASN A 178 -3.77 -4.14 -13.41
N PHE A 179 -2.62 -4.45 -12.80
CA PHE A 179 -1.92 -5.72 -13.04
C PHE A 179 -2.74 -6.92 -12.56
N ALA A 180 -3.43 -6.82 -11.43
CA ALA A 180 -4.32 -7.87 -10.95
C ALA A 180 -5.46 -8.14 -11.95
N LYS A 181 -6.05 -7.09 -12.52
CA LYS A 181 -7.08 -7.22 -13.55
C LYS A 181 -6.55 -7.83 -14.85
N GLN A 182 -5.35 -7.45 -15.27
CA GLN A 182 -4.67 -8.05 -16.43
C GLN A 182 -4.32 -9.53 -16.18
N ALA A 183 -3.82 -9.85 -14.98
CA ALA A 183 -3.52 -11.21 -14.56
C ALA A 183 -4.77 -12.10 -14.60
N GLU A 184 -5.90 -11.60 -14.11
CA GLU A 184 -7.20 -12.26 -14.19
C GLU A 184 -7.63 -12.50 -15.63
N SER A 185 -7.55 -11.50 -16.50
CA SER A 185 -7.92 -11.60 -17.92
C SER A 185 -7.05 -12.60 -18.67
N LYS A 186 -5.74 -12.64 -18.37
CA LYS A 186 -4.78 -13.57 -18.96
C LYS A 186 -4.75 -14.95 -18.28
N ARG A 187 -5.47 -15.12 -17.16
CA ARG A 187 -5.43 -16.31 -16.29
C ARG A 187 -4.00 -16.70 -15.91
N SER A 188 -3.15 -15.72 -15.63
CA SER A 188 -1.74 -15.90 -15.31
C SER A 188 -1.28 -14.92 -14.25
N HIS A 189 -0.60 -15.40 -13.23
CA HIS A 189 -0.02 -14.58 -12.16
C HIS A 189 1.32 -13.94 -12.53
N GLN A 190 1.90 -14.31 -13.71
CA GLN A 190 3.27 -13.93 -14.07
C GLN A 190 3.50 -12.42 -14.06
N ILE A 191 2.55 -11.63 -14.56
CA ILE A 191 2.67 -10.17 -14.56
C ILE A 191 2.80 -9.59 -13.13
N LEU A 192 2.16 -10.21 -12.14
CA LEU A 192 2.27 -9.79 -10.73
C LEU A 192 3.65 -10.10 -10.15
N ILE A 193 4.28 -11.18 -10.64
CA ILE A 193 5.63 -11.57 -10.22
C ILE A 193 6.67 -10.66 -10.88
N ASP A 194 6.54 -10.41 -12.18
CA ASP A 194 7.51 -9.61 -12.95
C ASP A 194 7.46 -8.13 -12.53
N GLU A 195 6.27 -7.62 -12.26
CA GLU A 195 6.01 -6.20 -12.00
C GLU A 195 5.84 -5.87 -10.50
N TYR A 196 6.30 -6.72 -9.58
CA TYR A 196 6.17 -6.44 -8.15
C TYR A 196 6.87 -5.13 -7.73
N ALA A 197 7.94 -4.77 -8.43
CA ALA A 197 8.72 -3.57 -8.14
C ALA A 197 7.94 -2.27 -8.40
N SER A 198 7.00 -2.28 -9.34
CA SER A 198 6.13 -1.15 -9.69
C SER A 198 4.69 -1.30 -9.18
N GLY A 199 4.25 -2.54 -8.94
CA GLY A 199 2.91 -2.92 -8.52
C GLY A 199 2.85 -3.50 -7.10
N PHE A 200 2.16 -4.65 -6.97
CA PHE A 200 1.92 -5.31 -5.69
C PHE A 200 3.08 -6.22 -5.28
N ASN A 201 3.58 -6.06 -4.07
CA ASN A 201 4.39 -7.05 -3.38
C ASN A 201 3.51 -8.14 -2.74
N SER A 202 4.12 -9.21 -2.21
CA SER A 202 3.43 -10.31 -1.53
C SER A 202 2.46 -9.86 -0.43
N ASN A 203 2.88 -8.87 0.38
CA ASN A 203 2.08 -8.36 1.50
C ASN A 203 0.83 -7.62 0.99
N MET A 204 0.96 -6.85 -0.10
CA MET A 204 -0.16 -6.14 -0.73
C MET A 204 -1.12 -7.13 -1.39
N CYS A 205 -0.63 -8.12 -2.14
CA CYS A 205 -1.46 -9.20 -2.70
C CYS A 205 -2.29 -9.88 -1.60
N SER A 206 -1.63 -10.29 -0.50
CA SER A 206 -2.31 -10.92 0.64
C SER A 206 -3.35 -9.98 1.29
N ALA A 207 -3.05 -8.68 1.39
CA ALA A 207 -3.96 -7.70 1.96
C ALA A 207 -5.18 -7.47 1.06
N VAL A 208 -5.01 -7.37 -0.26
CA VAL A 208 -6.13 -7.24 -1.21
C VAL A 208 -7.04 -8.47 -1.18
N VAL A 209 -6.46 -9.69 -1.11
CA VAL A 209 -7.24 -10.92 -0.86
C VAL A 209 -8.01 -10.84 0.45
N GLY A 210 -7.39 -10.31 1.51
CA GLY A 210 -8.02 -10.14 2.82
C GLY A 210 -9.18 -9.14 2.83
N ILE A 211 -9.21 -8.14 1.93
CA ILE A 211 -10.34 -7.21 1.76
C ILE A 211 -11.59 -7.98 1.30
N SER A 212 -11.44 -8.98 0.43
CA SER A 212 -12.55 -9.83 -0.05
C SER A 212 -13.02 -10.88 0.97
N GLN A 213 -12.42 -10.94 2.16
CA GLN A 213 -12.66 -11.96 3.18
C GLN A 213 -12.68 -13.39 2.62
N ASN A 214 -11.54 -13.83 2.15
CA ASN A 214 -11.35 -15.15 1.56
C ASN A 214 -12.26 -15.41 0.34
N LYS A 215 -12.39 -14.37 -0.52
CA LYS A 215 -13.08 -14.45 -1.82
C LYS A 215 -14.60 -14.54 -1.72
N ARG A 216 -15.18 -14.23 -0.56
CA ARG A 216 -16.64 -14.27 -0.35
C ARG A 216 -17.34 -12.96 -0.69
N ALA A 217 -16.64 -11.83 -0.64
CA ALA A 217 -17.19 -10.53 -0.99
C ALA A 217 -16.65 -10.08 -2.34
N SER A 218 -17.52 -9.76 -3.27
CA SER A 218 -17.16 -9.05 -4.50
C SER A 218 -16.92 -7.59 -4.15
N VAL A 219 -15.71 -7.10 -4.43
CA VAL A 219 -15.26 -5.75 -4.08
C VAL A 219 -14.87 -4.98 -5.33
N GLU A 220 -15.40 -3.80 -5.43
CA GLU A 220 -15.08 -2.81 -6.46
C GLU A 220 -14.10 -1.79 -5.88
N TYR A 221 -13.09 -1.45 -6.66
CA TYR A 221 -12.07 -0.45 -6.34
C TYR A 221 -12.13 0.67 -7.37
N ARG A 222 -12.19 1.91 -6.91
CA ARG A 222 -12.07 3.10 -7.76
C ARG A 222 -11.14 4.11 -7.11
N ILE A 223 -10.30 4.77 -7.89
CA ILE A 223 -9.44 5.85 -7.43
C ILE A 223 -9.84 7.13 -8.15
N LYS A 224 -10.15 8.16 -7.38
CA LYS A 224 -10.31 9.52 -7.87
C LYS A 224 -9.06 10.33 -7.54
N TRP A 225 -8.46 10.83 -8.58
CA TRP A 225 -7.23 11.59 -8.51
C TRP A 225 -7.49 13.05 -8.23
N SER A 226 -6.69 13.65 -7.35
CA SER A 226 -6.64 15.10 -7.20
C SER A 226 -6.17 15.74 -8.51
N PRO A 227 -6.87 16.79 -9.00
CA PRO A 227 -6.46 17.49 -10.21
C PRO A 227 -5.20 18.33 -10.03
N LYS A 228 -4.67 18.47 -8.80
CA LYS A 228 -3.43 19.20 -8.53
C LYS A 228 -2.19 18.58 -9.20
N ILE A 229 -2.22 17.29 -9.45
CA ILE A 229 -1.11 16.55 -10.05
C ILE A 229 -1.65 15.73 -11.22
N LYS A 230 -1.04 15.92 -12.38
CA LYS A 230 -1.42 15.16 -13.58
C LYS A 230 -1.24 13.66 -13.32
N THR A 231 -2.26 12.90 -13.63
CA THR A 231 -2.25 11.44 -13.53
C THR A 231 -1.55 10.84 -14.75
N GLY A 232 -0.66 9.88 -14.55
CA GLY A 232 -0.05 9.12 -15.64
C GLY A 232 -1.08 8.15 -16.28
N ASP A 233 -0.89 7.86 -17.56
CA ASP A 233 -1.79 6.95 -18.30
C ASP A 233 -1.75 5.51 -17.75
N ASP A 234 -0.62 5.11 -17.16
CA ASP A 234 -0.40 3.79 -16.56
C ASP A 234 -1.25 3.53 -15.30
N VAL A 235 -1.70 4.59 -14.64
CA VAL A 235 -2.50 4.55 -13.41
C VAL A 235 -3.90 5.11 -13.60
N ALA A 236 -4.21 5.67 -14.76
CA ALA A 236 -5.55 6.17 -15.09
C ALA A 236 -6.56 5.02 -15.05
N GLN A 237 -7.68 5.24 -14.37
CA GLN A 237 -8.79 4.30 -14.30
C GLN A 237 -10.01 4.97 -14.92
N HIS A 238 -10.44 4.46 -16.07
CA HIS A 238 -11.68 4.90 -16.73
C HIS A 238 -12.90 4.26 -16.09
N GLU A 239 -12.74 3.03 -15.57
CA GLU A 239 -13.80 2.26 -14.92
C GLU A 239 -13.32 1.69 -13.58
N PRO A 240 -14.26 1.42 -12.65
CA PRO A 240 -13.94 0.71 -11.42
C PRO A 240 -13.34 -0.67 -11.69
N ILE A 241 -12.36 -1.05 -10.89
CA ILE A 241 -11.77 -2.39 -10.97
C ILE A 241 -12.52 -3.31 -10.02
N GLN A 242 -13.12 -4.36 -10.58
CA GLN A 242 -13.72 -5.44 -9.83
C GLN A 242 -12.96 -6.74 -10.12
N LEU A 243 -12.52 -7.41 -9.06
CA LEU A 243 -11.87 -8.71 -9.15
C LEU A 243 -12.86 -9.81 -8.82
N SER A 244 -12.86 -10.88 -9.64
CA SER A 244 -13.64 -12.09 -9.38
C SER A 244 -12.91 -13.02 -8.40
N ALA A 245 -13.56 -14.10 -7.99
CA ALA A 245 -12.94 -15.14 -7.18
C ALA A 245 -11.63 -15.66 -7.81
N ASN A 246 -11.60 -15.82 -9.13
CA ASN A 246 -10.37 -16.22 -9.85
C ASN A 246 -9.26 -15.17 -9.75
N GLY A 247 -9.59 -13.88 -9.82
CA GLY A 247 -8.61 -12.80 -9.62
C GLY A 247 -7.97 -12.85 -8.23
N TYR A 248 -8.77 -13.14 -7.19
CA TYR A 248 -8.24 -13.33 -5.83
C TYR A 248 -7.42 -14.61 -5.68
N ASP A 249 -7.74 -15.71 -6.39
CA ASP A 249 -6.91 -16.91 -6.43
C ASP A 249 -5.53 -16.63 -7.02
N ILE A 250 -5.51 -15.88 -8.12
CA ILE A 250 -4.27 -15.46 -8.79
C ILE A 250 -3.41 -14.58 -7.84
N LEU A 251 -4.03 -13.63 -7.14
CA LEU A 251 -3.33 -12.79 -6.14
C LEU A 251 -2.79 -13.62 -4.98
N GLU A 252 -3.53 -14.61 -4.49
CA GLU A 252 -3.09 -15.49 -3.41
C GLU A 252 -1.87 -16.32 -3.83
N TYR A 253 -1.89 -16.82 -5.07
CA TYR A 253 -0.77 -17.57 -5.63
C TYR A 253 0.46 -16.67 -5.80
N ALA A 254 0.30 -15.50 -6.39
CA ALA A 254 1.37 -14.51 -6.52
C ALA A 254 1.96 -14.11 -5.16
N ALA A 255 1.12 -13.95 -4.14
CA ALA A 255 1.58 -13.65 -2.78
C ALA A 255 2.50 -14.74 -2.22
N LYS A 256 2.15 -16.02 -2.44
CA LYS A 256 2.96 -17.17 -2.00
C LYS A 256 4.30 -17.23 -2.75
N GLU A 257 4.27 -17.04 -4.05
CA GLU A 257 5.46 -17.10 -4.90
C GLU A 257 6.43 -15.95 -4.60
N LEU A 258 5.96 -14.71 -4.54
CA LEU A 258 6.76 -13.54 -4.15
C LEU A 258 7.37 -13.67 -2.76
N LYS A 259 6.67 -14.34 -1.83
CA LYS A 259 7.19 -14.61 -0.49
C LYS A 259 8.26 -15.70 -0.49
N SER A 260 8.18 -16.67 -1.39
CA SER A 260 9.15 -17.77 -1.53
C SER A 260 10.41 -17.37 -2.30
N THR A 261 10.38 -16.24 -3.00
CA THR A 261 11.55 -15.67 -3.67
C THR A 261 12.64 -15.48 -2.61
N LYS A 262 13.78 -16.16 -2.79
CA LYS A 262 14.84 -16.43 -1.81
C LYS A 262 14.93 -15.39 -0.70
N PRO A 263 14.63 -15.76 0.55
CA PRO A 263 14.79 -14.87 1.67
C PRO A 263 16.24 -14.41 1.75
N GLU A 264 16.43 -13.11 1.83
CA GLU A 264 17.76 -12.50 1.90
C GLU A 264 18.42 -12.88 3.22
N HIS A 265 19.62 -13.48 3.17
CA HIS A 265 20.41 -13.73 4.37
C HIS A 265 20.87 -12.40 4.94
N ILE A 266 20.48 -12.10 6.16
CA ILE A 266 20.94 -10.91 6.88
C ILE A 266 22.12 -11.27 7.77
N LYS A 267 23.01 -10.30 7.99
CA LYS A 267 24.01 -10.34 9.07
C LYS A 267 23.41 -9.64 10.29
N PHE A 268 23.30 -10.39 11.37
CA PHE A 268 22.75 -9.90 12.62
C PHE A 268 23.86 -9.85 13.69
N VAL A 269 24.00 -8.70 14.33
CA VAL A 269 25.00 -8.46 15.37
C VAL A 269 24.30 -8.07 16.66
N GLY A 270 24.71 -8.67 17.77
CA GLY A 270 24.13 -8.35 19.07
C GLY A 270 24.77 -9.12 20.23
N HIS A 271 24.22 -8.89 21.42
CA HIS A 271 24.60 -9.58 22.65
C HIS A 271 23.64 -10.74 22.96
N ILE A 272 24.15 -11.82 23.48
CA ILE A 272 23.32 -12.95 23.94
C ILE A 272 22.64 -12.55 25.25
N ARG A 273 21.32 -12.62 25.31
CA ARG A 273 20.52 -12.33 26.51
C ARG A 273 20.11 -13.57 27.28
N ALA A 274 19.88 -14.66 26.58
CA ALA A 274 19.45 -15.91 27.18
C ALA A 274 19.95 -17.10 26.37
N LEU A 275 20.23 -18.17 27.10
CA LEU A 275 20.61 -19.47 26.58
C LEU A 275 19.58 -20.49 27.08
N THR A 276 19.04 -21.31 26.18
CA THR A 276 18.08 -22.37 26.52
C THR A 276 18.44 -23.67 25.85
N ALA A 277 18.24 -24.77 26.55
CA ALA A 277 18.37 -26.10 26.00
C ALA A 277 17.19 -26.95 26.48
N SER A 278 16.66 -27.83 25.62
CA SER A 278 15.55 -28.72 25.97
C SER A 278 15.93 -29.86 26.89
N ASP A 279 17.24 -30.21 26.98
CA ASP A 279 17.86 -31.23 27.81
C ASP A 279 19.34 -30.84 28.02
N ASN A 280 20.16 -31.75 28.51
CA ASN A 280 21.60 -31.56 28.60
C ASN A 280 22.18 -31.07 27.26
N PRO A 281 22.81 -29.88 27.20
CA PRO A 281 23.29 -29.27 25.95
C PRO A 281 24.26 -30.12 25.15
N TYR A 282 24.93 -31.08 25.81
CA TYR A 282 25.91 -31.95 25.18
C TYR A 282 25.30 -33.26 24.61
N LYS A 283 24.04 -33.53 24.93
CA LYS A 283 23.33 -34.72 24.45
C LYS A 283 22.90 -34.56 22.99
N LEU A 284 23.00 -35.64 22.21
CA LEU A 284 22.58 -35.68 20.83
C LEU A 284 21.05 -35.43 20.74
N GLY A 285 20.59 -34.62 19.76
CA GLY A 285 19.19 -34.33 19.57
C GLY A 285 18.61 -33.24 20.48
N THR A 286 19.40 -32.68 21.40
CA THR A 286 18.95 -31.54 22.23
C THR A 286 18.79 -30.29 21.38
N ARG A 287 17.63 -29.62 21.49
CA ARG A 287 17.41 -28.28 20.92
C ARG A 287 18.14 -27.25 21.77
N ARG A 288 18.95 -26.44 21.11
CA ARG A 288 19.76 -25.38 21.73
C ARG A 288 19.35 -24.07 21.08
N ALA A 289 18.79 -23.18 21.85
CA ALA A 289 18.39 -21.86 21.35
C ALA A 289 19.04 -20.75 22.16
N VAL A 290 19.43 -19.70 21.48
CA VAL A 290 19.95 -18.49 22.08
C VAL A 290 19.02 -17.31 21.73
N VAL A 291 18.87 -16.37 22.65
CA VAL A 291 18.19 -15.11 22.42
C VAL A 291 19.25 -14.03 22.29
N ILE A 292 19.34 -13.42 21.14
CA ILE A 292 20.30 -12.38 20.82
C ILE A 292 19.59 -11.07 20.73
N ARG A 293 20.04 -10.05 21.46
CA ARG A 293 19.53 -8.68 21.39
C ARG A 293 20.43 -7.83 20.52
N GLY A 294 19.88 -7.31 19.44
CA GLY A 294 20.61 -6.47 18.49
C GLY A 294 19.68 -5.65 17.62
N VAL A 295 20.29 -4.85 16.74
CA VAL A 295 19.53 -4.07 15.75
C VAL A 295 19.25 -4.92 14.54
N ILE A 296 17.97 -5.14 14.21
CA ILE A 296 17.58 -5.77 12.96
C ILE A 296 17.82 -4.76 11.83
N PRO A 297 18.72 -5.02 10.87
CA PRO A 297 19.12 -4.04 9.84
C PRO A 297 17.95 -3.52 9.01
N GLU A 298 17.02 -4.42 8.63
CA GLU A 298 15.89 -4.10 7.74
C GLU A 298 14.90 -3.12 8.35
N ILE A 299 14.65 -3.21 9.65
CA ILE A 299 13.67 -2.36 10.35
C ILE A 299 14.31 -1.31 11.23
N LYS A 300 15.65 -1.30 11.33
CA LYS A 300 16.47 -0.39 12.16
C LYS A 300 15.97 -0.31 13.61
N ARG A 301 15.54 -1.44 14.17
CA ARG A 301 14.98 -1.53 15.52
C ARG A 301 15.72 -2.58 16.34
N VAL A 302 15.97 -2.26 17.61
CA VAL A 302 16.48 -3.24 18.59
C VAL A 302 15.38 -4.26 18.89
N ALA A 303 15.72 -5.53 18.77
CA ALA A 303 14.81 -6.64 19.07
C ALA A 303 15.58 -7.84 19.62
N ASP A 304 14.84 -8.72 20.30
CA ASP A 304 15.30 -10.03 20.70
C ASP A 304 15.02 -11.04 19.58
N VAL A 305 16.05 -11.72 19.09
CA VAL A 305 15.99 -12.69 17.99
C VAL A 305 16.37 -14.06 18.53
N ILE A 306 15.50 -15.05 18.33
CA ILE A 306 15.72 -16.43 18.73
C ILE A 306 16.47 -17.15 17.62
N VAL A 307 17.54 -17.85 17.96
CA VAL A 307 18.39 -18.61 17.03
C VAL A 307 18.60 -20.00 17.57
N GLU A 308 18.36 -21.02 16.75
CA GLU A 308 18.75 -22.40 17.09
C GLU A 308 20.19 -22.65 16.60
N LEU A 309 21.06 -23.14 17.48
CA LEU A 309 22.47 -23.37 17.18
C LEU A 309 22.79 -24.87 17.29
N ASP A 310 23.79 -25.27 16.54
CA ASP A 310 24.44 -26.58 16.77
C ASP A 310 25.20 -26.61 18.10
N ARG A 311 25.82 -27.72 18.42
CA ARG A 311 26.53 -27.91 19.69
C ARG A 311 27.75 -27.01 19.82
N ASP A 312 28.50 -26.87 18.75
CA ASP A 312 29.79 -26.16 18.78
C ASP A 312 29.58 -24.65 18.85
N ASP A 313 28.66 -24.15 18.07
CA ASP A 313 28.30 -22.70 18.10
C ASP A 313 27.55 -22.35 19.39
N TYR A 314 26.77 -23.27 19.98
CA TYR A 314 26.16 -23.04 21.29
C TYR A 314 27.21 -22.94 22.41
N THR A 315 28.29 -23.72 22.34
CA THR A 315 29.40 -23.63 23.29
C THR A 315 30.11 -22.29 23.20
N LYS A 316 30.45 -21.83 21.97
CA LYS A 316 30.99 -20.49 21.74
C LYS A 316 30.02 -19.38 22.19
N ALA A 317 28.73 -19.58 21.98
CA ALA A 317 27.70 -18.63 22.44
C ALA A 317 27.67 -18.55 23.98
N THR A 318 27.87 -19.68 24.67
CA THR A 318 27.93 -19.67 26.14
C THR A 318 29.15 -18.88 26.66
N GLU A 319 30.31 -19.08 26.05
CA GLU A 319 31.51 -18.30 26.37
C GLU A 319 31.37 -16.82 26.10
N ALA A 320 30.81 -16.48 24.92
CA ALA A 320 30.52 -15.11 24.56
C ALA A 320 29.50 -14.44 25.51
N HIS A 321 28.50 -15.17 26.00
CA HIS A 321 27.55 -14.66 26.98
C HIS A 321 28.20 -14.35 28.32
N ILE A 322 29.05 -15.24 28.82
CA ILE A 322 29.80 -15.03 30.06
C ILE A 322 30.75 -13.82 29.93
N GLY A 323 31.44 -13.73 28.77
CA GLY A 323 32.37 -12.65 28.46
C GLY A 323 31.71 -11.32 28.05
N TRP A 324 30.36 -11.27 27.98
CA TRP A 324 29.59 -10.13 27.51
C TRP A 324 30.06 -9.62 26.15
N GLN A 325 30.42 -10.53 25.27
CA GLN A 325 30.93 -10.23 23.93
C GLN A 325 29.79 -10.10 22.90
N ASN A 326 30.02 -9.27 21.90
CA ASN A 326 29.15 -9.25 20.73
C ASN A 326 29.36 -10.52 19.89
N ILE A 327 28.27 -10.97 19.29
CA ILE A 327 28.34 -12.03 18.28
C ILE A 327 27.78 -11.53 16.96
N GLN A 328 28.28 -12.07 15.88
CA GLN A 328 27.74 -11.91 14.53
C GLN A 328 27.27 -13.24 14.03
N ILE A 329 26.10 -13.25 13.42
CA ILE A 329 25.49 -14.44 12.85
C ILE A 329 24.75 -14.08 11.56
N SER A 330 24.80 -14.95 10.57
CA SER A 330 24.07 -14.78 9.30
C SER A 330 22.93 -15.78 9.23
N GLY A 331 21.80 -15.37 8.66
CA GLY A 331 20.67 -16.25 8.46
C GLY A 331 19.47 -15.50 7.90
N VAL A 332 18.39 -16.24 7.67
CA VAL A 332 17.13 -15.72 7.18
C VAL A 332 16.26 -15.27 8.34
N LEU A 333 15.92 -14.00 8.37
CA LEU A 333 15.01 -13.46 9.39
C LEU A 333 13.59 -13.91 9.13
N SER A 334 12.94 -14.49 10.13
CA SER A 334 11.55 -14.95 10.08
C SER A 334 10.79 -14.41 11.29
N ARG A 335 9.49 -14.26 11.18
CA ARG A 335 8.63 -13.88 12.30
C ARG A 335 7.57 -14.93 12.54
N SER A 336 7.51 -15.45 13.76
CA SER A 336 6.48 -16.39 14.20
C SER A 336 5.71 -15.77 15.35
N GLY A 337 4.46 -15.34 15.07
CA GLY A 337 3.66 -14.55 16.01
C GLY A 337 4.35 -13.21 16.35
N THR A 338 4.65 -13.00 17.62
CA THR A 338 5.37 -11.81 18.11
C THR A 338 6.89 -11.98 18.14
N ALA A 339 7.41 -13.20 18.02
CA ALA A 339 8.83 -13.53 18.17
C ALA A 339 9.58 -13.46 16.83
N TRP A 340 10.77 -12.86 16.86
CA TRP A 340 11.73 -12.91 15.77
C TRP A 340 12.57 -14.17 15.86
N ARG A 341 12.83 -14.81 14.72
CA ARG A 341 13.69 -15.98 14.60
C ARG A 341 14.66 -15.82 13.45
N LEU A 342 15.88 -16.33 13.61
CA LEU A 342 16.83 -16.48 12.53
C LEU A 342 16.90 -17.96 12.17
N ILE A 343 16.61 -18.29 10.93
CA ILE A 343 16.63 -19.65 10.37
C ILE A 343 17.70 -19.76 9.28
N ASP A 344 18.07 -20.96 8.87
CA ASP A 344 19.18 -21.21 7.92
C ASP A 344 20.45 -20.46 8.36
N VAL A 345 20.84 -20.74 9.59
CA VAL A 345 21.92 -20.05 10.29
C VAL A 345 23.28 -20.44 9.70
N ARG A 346 24.12 -19.42 9.48
CA ARG A 346 25.48 -19.56 8.97
C ARG A 346 26.41 -18.55 9.64
N ASP A 347 27.72 -18.79 9.55
CA ASP A 347 28.77 -17.82 9.91
C ASP A 347 28.63 -17.26 11.35
N PHE A 348 28.43 -18.14 12.35
CA PHE A 348 28.48 -17.72 13.74
C PHE A 348 29.91 -17.32 14.13
N LYS A 349 30.08 -16.09 14.63
CA LYS A 349 31.37 -15.50 15.06
C LYS A 349 31.19 -14.71 16.34
N VAL A 350 32.13 -14.87 17.26
CA VAL A 350 32.32 -13.98 18.40
C VAL A 350 33.20 -12.81 17.94
N LEU A 351 32.81 -11.57 18.29
CA LEU A 351 33.47 -10.34 17.84
C LEU A 351 34.37 -9.79 18.94
#